data_64ec395360c692318033a7bafe13aaee
#
_entry.id   64ec395360c692318033a7bafe13aaee
#
_cell.length_a   1.000
_cell.length_b   1.000
_cell.length_c   1.000
_cell.angle_alpha   90.00
_cell.angle_beta   90.00
_cell.angle_gamma   90.00
#
_symmetry.space_group_name_H-M   'P 1'
#
loop_
_entity.id
_entity.type
_entity.pdbx_description
1 polymer ?
#
loop_
_entity_poly.entity_id
_entity_poly.type
_entity_poly.pdbx_seq_one_letter_code
_entity_poly.pdbx_strand_id
1 'polypeptide(L)'
;MSLFFRPTSLIFKIIVTTSLILIIAISIVVWLDMGLHESHIKNLTYEKTKIISEFIEKNVIRTMERGRHFDIHGLLKNFAVYRGIWKINLFGLDGIIKASTNSDELNRKIWDVEYFLKNQYFIREEMVRQENGRKGKERIYYFNQPILNRPECFQCHEAKEKVIAVLTVANSLKDMDEELSKVKKDSLILAIITIGSLSSVLGLFFLRFLNLPIKKLTDTMKRVEEGDLNAKVGLKGNDEMGRLAENLNIMIMKLNLAKREAEEYHKELVQRANRMASIGELASGIAHEIRNPLTGIQGAIQILAEDFPKEDDRRQVTDEIQKQIYKLERLVKDLLHYAKPVPTNYLSTDVNE
;
A
#
# COMPACT_ATOMS: atom_id res chain seq x y z
N MET A 1 -5.51 4.26 21.30
CA MET A 1 -5.59 5.04 20.05
C MET A 1 -4.22 5.48 19.53
N SER A 2 -3.18 5.59 20.35
CA SER A 2 -1.84 6.09 19.97
C SER A 2 -0.89 5.07 19.30
N LEU A 3 -1.22 3.79 19.22
CA LEU A 3 -0.40 2.74 18.58
C LEU A 3 -0.58 2.64 17.06
N PHE A 4 -1.63 3.26 16.50
CA PHE A 4 -2.01 3.15 15.09
C PHE A 4 -1.17 4.01 14.15
N PHE A 5 -0.54 5.06 14.63
CA PHE A 5 0.23 6.02 13.83
C PHE A 5 1.75 5.91 14.01
N ARG A 6 2.27 4.75 14.42
CA ARG A 6 3.72 4.56 14.36
C ARG A 6 4.12 4.34 12.89
N PRO A 7 4.98 5.18 12.32
CA PRO A 7 5.42 5.06 10.92
C PRO A 7 6.17 3.75 10.62
N THR A 8 6.53 3.01 11.67
CA THR A 8 7.17 1.68 11.60
C THR A 8 6.18 0.53 11.45
N SER A 9 4.87 0.76 11.64
CA SER A 9 3.85 -0.29 11.50
C SER A 9 3.70 -0.70 10.03
N LEU A 10 3.75 -2.01 9.76
CA LEU A 10 3.52 -2.59 8.42
C LEU A 10 2.18 -2.11 7.84
N ILE A 11 1.14 -2.05 8.66
CA ILE A 11 -0.20 -1.61 8.27
C ILE A 11 -0.20 -0.15 7.83
N PHE A 12 0.49 0.73 8.58
CA PHE A 12 0.65 2.13 8.18
C PHE A 12 1.32 2.24 6.81
N LYS A 13 2.38 1.48 6.57
CA LYS A 13 3.07 1.45 5.27
C LYS A 13 2.13 0.99 4.14
N ILE A 14 1.34 -0.07 4.35
CA ILE A 14 0.40 -0.57 3.36
C ILE A 14 -0.69 0.48 3.07
N ILE A 15 -1.29 1.09 4.08
CA ILE A 15 -2.32 2.13 3.88
C ILE A 15 -1.75 3.32 3.11
N VAL A 16 -0.56 3.79 3.47
CA VAL A 16 0.08 4.93 2.80
C VAL A 16 0.43 4.59 1.35
N THR A 17 1.01 3.42 1.08
CA THR A 17 1.37 3.01 -0.28
C THR A 17 0.15 2.80 -1.17
N THR A 18 -0.89 2.16 -0.67
CA THR A 18 -2.14 1.96 -1.42
C THR A 18 -2.88 3.27 -1.66
N SER A 19 -2.91 4.18 -0.69
CA SER A 19 -3.49 5.52 -0.86
C SER A 19 -2.70 6.35 -1.88
N LEU A 20 -1.37 6.27 -1.88
CA LEU A 20 -0.52 6.95 -2.85
C LEU A 20 -0.77 6.44 -4.29
N ILE A 21 -0.84 5.12 -4.47
CA ILE A 21 -1.16 4.51 -5.77
C ILE A 21 -2.53 4.99 -6.26
N LEU A 22 -3.51 5.03 -5.37
CA LEU A 22 -4.86 5.51 -5.67
C LEU A 22 -4.88 6.97 -6.12
N ILE A 23 -4.15 7.85 -5.39
CA ILE A 23 -4.02 9.27 -5.74
C ILE A 23 -3.42 9.42 -7.13
N ILE A 24 -2.35 8.70 -7.43
CA ILE A 24 -1.69 8.74 -8.75
C ILE A 24 -2.67 8.26 -9.83
N ALA A 25 -3.34 7.13 -9.63
CA ALA A 25 -4.28 6.59 -10.60
C ALA A 25 -5.44 7.55 -10.90
N ILE A 26 -6.07 8.10 -9.87
CA ILE A 26 -7.17 9.06 -10.04
C ILE A 26 -6.67 10.36 -10.70
N SER A 27 -5.47 10.84 -10.33
CA SER A 27 -4.87 12.04 -10.95
C SER A 27 -4.63 11.85 -12.45
N ILE A 28 -4.18 10.67 -12.86
CA ILE A 28 -4.00 10.33 -14.29
C ILE A 28 -5.35 10.32 -15.00
N VAL A 29 -6.38 9.69 -14.42
CA VAL A 29 -7.73 9.64 -15.01
C VAL A 29 -8.30 11.04 -15.17
N VAL A 30 -8.23 11.88 -14.14
CA VAL A 30 -8.72 13.27 -14.19
C VAL A 30 -7.95 14.08 -15.24
N TRP A 31 -6.64 13.91 -15.34
CA TRP A 31 -5.82 14.59 -16.36
C TRP A 31 -6.20 14.19 -17.78
N LEU A 32 -6.42 12.91 -18.05
CA LEU A 32 -6.86 12.40 -19.35
C LEU A 32 -8.27 12.90 -19.68
N ASP A 33 -9.20 12.81 -18.75
CA ASP A 33 -10.57 13.27 -18.92
C ASP A 33 -10.63 14.78 -19.27
N MET A 34 -9.87 15.59 -18.56
CA MET A 34 -9.74 17.03 -18.86
C MET A 34 -9.19 17.30 -20.25
N GLY A 35 -8.17 16.54 -20.69
CA GLY A 35 -7.62 16.65 -22.03
C GLY A 35 -8.64 16.31 -23.12
N LEU A 36 -9.44 15.27 -22.92
CA LEU A 36 -10.52 14.86 -23.82
C LEU A 36 -11.63 15.92 -23.90
N HIS A 37 -12.06 16.44 -22.75
CA HIS A 37 -13.07 17.50 -22.70
C HIS A 37 -12.62 18.78 -23.41
N GLU A 38 -11.38 19.22 -23.19
CA GLU A 38 -10.84 20.41 -23.85
C GLU A 38 -10.78 20.21 -25.36
N SER A 39 -10.33 19.06 -25.83
CA SER A 39 -10.29 18.73 -27.26
C SER A 39 -11.71 18.71 -27.88
N HIS A 40 -12.65 18.08 -27.18
CA HIS A 40 -14.02 17.99 -27.66
C HIS A 40 -14.69 19.37 -27.80
N ILE A 41 -14.54 20.24 -26.79
CA ILE A 41 -15.10 21.59 -26.82
C ILE A 41 -14.43 22.44 -27.93
N LYS A 42 -13.11 22.32 -28.13
CA LYS A 42 -12.42 22.98 -29.23
C LYS A 42 -12.95 22.56 -30.59
N ASN A 43 -13.12 21.26 -30.82
CA ASN A 43 -13.67 20.72 -32.07
C ASN A 43 -15.13 21.21 -32.30
N LEU A 44 -15.94 21.18 -31.25
CA LEU A 44 -17.31 21.69 -31.34
C LEU A 44 -17.37 23.17 -31.71
N THR A 45 -16.48 23.99 -31.12
CA THR A 45 -16.34 25.41 -31.43
C THR A 45 -15.91 25.63 -32.87
N TYR A 46 -14.97 24.84 -33.37
CA TYR A 46 -14.54 24.86 -34.77
C TYR A 46 -15.70 24.56 -35.71
N GLU A 47 -16.38 23.44 -35.56
CA GLU A 47 -17.48 23.02 -36.44
C GLU A 47 -18.62 24.03 -36.40
N LYS A 48 -19.03 24.52 -35.24
CA LYS A 48 -20.05 25.57 -35.08
C LYS A 48 -19.65 26.84 -35.83
N THR A 49 -18.41 27.30 -35.66
CA THR A 49 -17.97 28.55 -36.32
C THR A 49 -17.84 28.38 -37.79
N LYS A 50 -17.42 27.25 -38.30
CA LYS A 50 -17.32 26.90 -39.71
C LYS A 50 -18.73 26.95 -40.35
N ILE A 51 -19.73 26.30 -39.79
CA ILE A 51 -21.10 26.31 -40.27
C ILE A 51 -21.66 27.75 -40.35
N ILE A 52 -21.42 28.54 -39.31
CA ILE A 52 -21.87 29.94 -39.26
C ILE A 52 -21.16 30.74 -40.36
N SER A 53 -19.84 30.57 -40.53
CA SER A 53 -19.03 31.26 -41.52
C SER A 53 -19.52 30.95 -42.96
N GLU A 54 -19.75 29.66 -43.27
CA GLU A 54 -20.30 29.23 -44.55
C GLU A 54 -21.67 29.80 -44.83
N PHE A 55 -22.52 29.88 -43.79
CA PHE A 55 -23.82 30.49 -43.92
C PHE A 55 -23.76 32.00 -44.19
N ILE A 56 -22.87 32.71 -43.49
CA ILE A 56 -22.63 34.14 -43.72
C ILE A 56 -22.06 34.37 -45.13
N GLU A 57 -21.04 33.57 -45.56
CA GLU A 57 -20.46 33.64 -46.90
C GLU A 57 -21.56 33.56 -47.97
N LYS A 58 -22.43 32.56 -47.91
CA LYS A 58 -23.54 32.38 -48.87
C LYS A 58 -24.48 33.61 -48.92
N ASN A 59 -24.81 34.19 -47.78
CA ASN A 59 -25.68 35.35 -47.72
C ASN A 59 -24.96 36.62 -48.20
N VAL A 60 -23.66 36.76 -47.92
CA VAL A 60 -22.86 37.88 -48.46
C VAL A 60 -22.78 37.79 -49.99
N ILE A 61 -22.46 36.62 -50.56
CA ILE A 61 -22.44 36.44 -52.03
C ILE A 61 -23.77 36.76 -52.64
N ARG A 62 -24.90 36.22 -52.10
CA ARG A 62 -26.25 36.45 -52.58
C ARG A 62 -26.64 37.94 -52.53
N THR A 63 -26.16 38.68 -51.51
CA THR A 63 -26.43 40.10 -51.37
C THR A 63 -25.61 40.93 -52.41
N MET A 64 -24.40 40.51 -52.69
CA MET A 64 -23.54 41.11 -53.74
C MET A 64 -24.14 40.90 -55.13
N GLU A 65 -24.58 39.68 -55.47
CA GLU A 65 -25.22 39.31 -56.73
C GLU A 65 -26.48 40.21 -57.06
N ARG A 66 -27.18 40.60 -55.99
CA ARG A 66 -28.38 41.46 -56.11
C ARG A 66 -28.03 42.97 -56.27
N GLY A 67 -26.76 43.31 -56.38
CA GLY A 67 -26.28 44.69 -56.46
C GLY A 67 -26.44 45.50 -55.18
N ARG A 68 -26.71 44.85 -54.05
CA ARG A 68 -26.94 45.52 -52.75
C ARG A 68 -25.70 45.60 -51.88
N HIS A 69 -24.60 46.10 -52.44
CA HIS A 69 -23.30 46.16 -51.71
C HIS A 69 -23.37 46.96 -50.42
N PHE A 70 -24.27 47.94 -50.30
CA PHE A 70 -24.46 48.77 -49.12
C PHE A 70 -25.15 48.00 -47.96
N ASP A 71 -25.86 46.92 -48.24
CA ASP A 71 -26.58 46.14 -47.25
C ASP A 71 -25.68 45.12 -46.50
N ILE A 72 -24.43 44.90 -46.94
CA ILE A 72 -23.57 43.85 -46.34
C ILE A 72 -23.25 44.21 -44.89
N HIS A 73 -23.04 45.49 -44.58
CA HIS A 73 -22.78 45.87 -43.17
C HIS A 73 -24.00 45.58 -42.26
N GLY A 74 -25.22 45.93 -42.75
CA GLY A 74 -26.46 45.56 -42.05
C GLY A 74 -26.66 44.05 -41.90
N LEU A 75 -26.34 43.29 -42.97
CA LEU A 75 -26.34 41.85 -42.95
C LEU A 75 -25.44 41.29 -41.84
N LEU A 76 -24.18 41.72 -41.78
CA LEU A 76 -23.24 41.27 -40.76
C LEU A 76 -23.70 41.61 -39.34
N LYS A 77 -24.26 42.78 -39.12
CA LYS A 77 -24.83 43.19 -37.82
C LYS A 77 -25.94 42.23 -37.35
N ASN A 78 -26.79 41.72 -38.25
CA ASN A 78 -27.81 40.78 -37.90
C ASN A 78 -27.23 39.44 -37.39
N PHE A 79 -26.06 39.03 -37.87
CA PHE A 79 -25.36 37.85 -37.37
C PHE A 79 -24.64 38.09 -36.05
N ALA A 80 -24.26 39.34 -35.71
CA ALA A 80 -23.64 39.65 -34.44
C ALA A 80 -24.55 39.41 -33.20
N VAL A 81 -25.88 39.26 -33.43
CA VAL A 81 -26.84 38.93 -32.36
C VAL A 81 -26.67 37.48 -31.86
N TYR A 82 -26.05 36.62 -32.65
CA TYR A 82 -25.81 35.22 -32.20
C TYR A 82 -24.83 35.17 -31.06
N ARG A 83 -25.22 34.51 -30.00
CA ARG A 83 -24.40 34.35 -28.76
C ARG A 83 -23.04 33.76 -29.06
N GLY A 84 -22.00 34.40 -28.56
CA GLY A 84 -20.60 33.99 -28.72
C GLY A 84 -19.85 34.65 -29.87
N ILE A 85 -20.57 35.25 -30.86
CA ILE A 85 -19.88 36.02 -31.89
C ILE A 85 -19.42 37.36 -31.30
N TRP A 86 -18.13 37.58 -31.31
CA TRP A 86 -17.51 38.83 -30.84
C TRP A 86 -17.50 39.87 -31.96
N LYS A 87 -17.05 39.49 -33.17
CA LYS A 87 -17.14 40.33 -34.37
C LYS A 87 -17.05 39.53 -35.66
N ILE A 88 -17.55 40.12 -36.73
CA ILE A 88 -17.40 39.62 -38.09
C ILE A 88 -16.81 40.73 -38.94
N ASN A 89 -15.75 40.42 -39.67
CA ASN A 89 -15.11 41.35 -40.60
C ASN A 89 -15.03 40.74 -41.99
N LEU A 90 -15.33 41.59 -42.99
CA LEU A 90 -15.07 41.29 -44.39
C LEU A 90 -14.06 42.32 -44.92
N PHE A 91 -12.92 41.83 -45.39
CA PHE A 91 -11.88 42.68 -45.92
C PHE A 91 -11.34 42.16 -47.25
N GLY A 92 -10.90 43.10 -48.09
CA GLY A 92 -10.30 42.78 -49.38
C GLY A 92 -8.86 42.31 -49.27
N LEU A 93 -8.26 41.89 -50.37
CA LEU A 93 -6.83 41.56 -50.43
C LEU A 93 -5.91 42.75 -50.20
N ASP A 94 -6.43 43.98 -50.32
CA ASP A 94 -5.77 45.26 -49.92
C ASP A 94 -5.66 45.43 -48.40
N GLY A 95 -6.30 44.53 -47.64
CA GLY A 95 -6.35 44.54 -46.18
C GLY A 95 -7.33 45.53 -45.59
N ILE A 96 -8.12 46.24 -46.44
CA ILE A 96 -9.07 47.24 -45.97
C ILE A 96 -10.40 46.52 -45.59
N ILE A 97 -10.89 46.77 -44.37
CA ILE A 97 -12.16 46.27 -43.89
C ILE A 97 -13.31 46.98 -44.61
N LYS A 98 -14.00 46.23 -45.46
CA LYS A 98 -15.13 46.73 -46.29
C LYS A 98 -16.46 46.63 -45.56
N ALA A 99 -16.64 45.65 -44.69
CA ALA A 99 -17.80 45.51 -43.81
C ALA A 99 -17.40 44.90 -42.47
N SER A 100 -18.03 45.33 -41.40
CA SER A 100 -17.76 44.87 -40.03
C SER A 100 -19.02 44.98 -39.18
N THR A 101 -19.15 44.10 -38.21
CA THR A 101 -20.12 44.24 -37.12
C THR A 101 -19.82 45.41 -36.19
N ASN A 102 -18.54 45.82 -36.13
CA ASN A 102 -18.12 47.01 -35.41
C ASN A 102 -17.85 48.16 -36.40
N SER A 103 -18.70 49.17 -36.37
CA SER A 103 -18.62 50.31 -37.28
C SER A 103 -17.29 51.09 -37.18
N ASP A 104 -16.63 51.08 -36.03
CA ASP A 104 -15.34 51.76 -35.81
C ASP A 104 -14.19 51.11 -36.56
N GLU A 105 -14.35 49.88 -37.05
CA GLU A 105 -13.32 49.15 -37.80
C GLU A 105 -13.44 49.37 -39.33
N LEU A 106 -14.52 49.94 -39.81
CA LEU A 106 -14.70 50.20 -41.22
C LEU A 106 -13.56 51.07 -41.77
N ASN A 107 -13.09 50.68 -42.97
CA ASN A 107 -11.96 51.33 -43.68
C ASN A 107 -10.62 51.30 -42.94
N ARG A 108 -10.52 50.58 -41.80
CA ARG A 108 -9.20 50.32 -41.18
C ARG A 108 -8.50 49.21 -41.93
N LYS A 109 -7.16 49.29 -41.93
CA LYS A 109 -6.31 48.25 -42.49
C LYS A 109 -5.98 47.20 -41.43
N ILE A 110 -6.17 45.95 -41.77
CA ILE A 110 -5.73 44.84 -40.89
C ILE A 110 -4.22 44.72 -40.93
N TRP A 111 -3.65 44.14 -39.91
CA TRP A 111 -2.22 44.08 -39.66
C TRP A 111 -1.46 43.15 -40.63
N ASP A 112 -2.06 42.03 -41.13
CA ASP A 112 -1.43 41.05 -42.02
C ASP A 112 -2.47 40.19 -42.74
N VAL A 113 -2.75 40.46 -44.00
CA VAL A 113 -3.69 39.72 -44.83
C VAL A 113 -3.20 38.30 -45.13
N GLU A 114 -1.88 38.18 -45.38
CA GLU A 114 -1.30 36.87 -45.72
C GLU A 114 -1.44 35.89 -44.55
N TYR A 115 -1.27 36.37 -43.31
CA TYR A 115 -1.48 35.57 -42.12
C TYR A 115 -2.91 35.03 -42.04
N PHE A 116 -3.91 35.85 -42.33
CA PHE A 116 -5.32 35.46 -42.33
C PHE A 116 -5.66 34.48 -43.45
N LEU A 117 -5.07 34.61 -44.61
CA LEU A 117 -5.24 33.68 -45.73
C LEU A 117 -4.55 32.33 -45.47
N LYS A 118 -3.40 32.33 -44.81
CA LYS A 118 -2.60 31.12 -44.52
C LYS A 118 -3.16 30.31 -43.35
N ASN A 119 -3.74 30.99 -42.37
CA ASN A 119 -4.26 30.36 -41.16
C ASN A 119 -5.78 30.37 -41.18
N GLN A 120 -6.38 29.24 -41.46
CA GLN A 120 -7.85 29.07 -41.44
C GLN A 120 -8.46 29.46 -40.10
N TYR A 121 -7.76 29.17 -39.01
CA TYR A 121 -8.16 29.58 -37.66
C TYR A 121 -6.93 29.85 -36.78
N PHE A 122 -7.11 30.71 -35.79
CA PHE A 122 -6.13 30.99 -34.74
C PHE A 122 -6.82 31.56 -33.50
N ILE A 123 -6.16 31.47 -32.36
CA ILE A 123 -6.63 32.08 -31.11
C ILE A 123 -5.71 33.18 -30.72
N ARG A 124 -6.28 34.35 -30.33
CA ARG A 124 -5.55 35.50 -29.84
C ARG A 124 -6.20 36.09 -28.61
N GLU A 125 -5.40 36.60 -27.68
CA GLU A 125 -5.90 37.40 -26.56
C GLU A 125 -6.18 38.81 -27.01
N GLU A 126 -7.41 39.26 -26.78
CA GLU A 126 -7.83 40.62 -27.10
C GLU A 126 -8.35 41.33 -25.85
N MET A 127 -8.25 42.66 -25.85
CA MET A 127 -8.82 43.50 -24.81
C MET A 127 -10.26 43.77 -25.13
N VAL A 128 -11.16 43.10 -24.42
CA VAL A 128 -12.61 43.23 -24.62
C VAL A 128 -13.21 44.05 -23.50
N ARG A 129 -14.22 44.89 -23.86
CA ARG A 129 -14.99 45.64 -22.87
C ARG A 129 -16.05 44.69 -22.30
N GLN A 130 -15.91 44.36 -21.03
CA GLN A 130 -16.88 43.50 -20.31
C GLN A 130 -18.17 44.25 -20.00
N GLU A 131 -19.23 43.50 -19.69
CA GLU A 131 -20.55 44.06 -19.33
C GLU A 131 -20.51 45.06 -18.17
N ASN A 132 -19.55 44.90 -17.24
CA ASN A 132 -19.33 45.80 -16.12
C ASN A 132 -18.56 47.10 -16.52
N GLY A 133 -18.32 47.32 -17.83
CA GLY A 133 -17.63 48.48 -18.37
C GLY A 133 -16.11 48.43 -18.26
N ARG A 134 -15.53 47.44 -17.58
CA ARG A 134 -14.08 47.24 -17.46
C ARG A 134 -13.50 46.57 -18.71
N LYS A 135 -12.26 46.89 -19.04
CA LYS A 135 -11.50 46.16 -20.07
C LYS A 135 -10.87 44.92 -19.46
N GLY A 136 -11.11 43.78 -20.03
CA GLY A 136 -10.53 42.52 -19.65
C GLY A 136 -9.89 41.79 -20.83
N LYS A 137 -8.91 40.96 -20.59
CA LYS A 137 -8.36 40.09 -21.62
C LYS A 137 -9.28 38.90 -21.81
N GLU A 138 -9.67 38.63 -23.04
CA GLU A 138 -10.44 37.43 -23.42
C GLU A 138 -9.71 36.72 -24.57
N ARG A 139 -9.81 35.42 -24.60
CA ARG A 139 -9.32 34.63 -25.72
C ARG A 139 -10.38 34.65 -26.82
N ILE A 140 -9.99 35.11 -27.98
CA ILE A 140 -10.85 35.18 -29.16
C ILE A 140 -10.37 34.16 -30.18
N TYR A 141 -11.33 33.36 -30.63
CA TYR A 141 -11.14 32.39 -31.69
C TYR A 141 -11.49 33.01 -33.03
N TYR A 142 -10.54 33.15 -33.92
CA TYR A 142 -10.72 33.68 -35.26
C TYR A 142 -10.84 32.54 -36.26
N PHE A 143 -11.88 32.56 -37.06
CA PHE A 143 -12.04 31.65 -38.19
C PHE A 143 -12.08 32.46 -39.47
N ASN A 144 -11.20 32.12 -40.41
CA ASN A 144 -11.02 32.86 -41.67
C ASN A 144 -11.50 32.02 -42.83
N GLN A 145 -12.47 32.57 -43.54
CA GLN A 145 -13.09 31.97 -44.72
C GLN A 145 -12.73 32.83 -45.95
N PRO A 146 -11.86 32.36 -46.84
CA PRO A 146 -11.60 33.06 -48.08
C PRO A 146 -12.84 32.96 -48.99
N ILE A 147 -13.31 34.09 -49.48
CA ILE A 147 -14.39 34.18 -50.47
C ILE A 147 -13.77 33.97 -51.84
N LEU A 148 -14.11 32.82 -52.45
CA LEU A 148 -13.60 32.51 -53.78
C LEU A 148 -14.33 33.30 -54.87
N ASN A 149 -13.57 33.72 -55.85
CA ASN A 149 -14.07 34.39 -57.02
C ASN A 149 -14.79 33.37 -57.94
N ARG A 150 -16.10 33.39 -57.99
CA ARG A 150 -16.93 32.52 -58.80
C ARG A 150 -17.39 33.22 -60.04
N PRO A 151 -17.88 32.50 -61.09
CA PRO A 151 -18.38 33.15 -62.32
C PRO A 151 -19.41 34.26 -62.05
N GLU A 152 -20.22 34.08 -61.02
CA GLU A 152 -21.24 35.10 -60.61
C GLU A 152 -20.60 36.42 -60.12
N CYS A 153 -19.34 36.36 -59.67
CA CYS A 153 -18.60 37.48 -59.14
C CYS A 153 -17.85 38.27 -60.24
N PHE A 154 -17.67 37.72 -61.45
CA PHE A 154 -16.89 38.32 -62.52
C PHE A 154 -17.51 39.61 -63.09
N GLN A 155 -18.76 39.92 -62.74
CA GLN A 155 -19.38 41.18 -63.13
C GLN A 155 -18.71 42.41 -62.45
N CYS A 156 -18.11 42.18 -61.28
CA CYS A 156 -17.53 43.25 -60.46
C CYS A 156 -16.07 43.02 -60.09
N HIS A 157 -15.57 41.79 -60.21
CA HIS A 157 -14.22 41.39 -59.87
C HIS A 157 -13.48 40.80 -61.06
N GLU A 158 -12.17 41.05 -61.18
CA GLU A 158 -11.36 40.47 -62.26
C GLU A 158 -11.31 38.97 -62.17
N ALA A 159 -11.62 38.28 -63.28
CA ALA A 159 -11.66 36.81 -63.34
C ALA A 159 -10.31 36.12 -63.04
N LYS A 160 -9.20 36.87 -63.07
CA LYS A 160 -7.85 36.35 -62.75
C LYS A 160 -7.63 36.15 -61.21
N GLU A 161 -8.34 36.83 -60.38
CA GLU A 161 -8.23 36.70 -58.93
C GLU A 161 -8.93 35.46 -58.45
N LYS A 162 -8.27 34.58 -57.69
CA LYS A 162 -8.88 33.37 -57.10
C LYS A 162 -9.70 33.67 -55.86
N VAL A 163 -9.29 34.63 -55.08
CA VAL A 163 -9.90 35.05 -53.83
C VAL A 163 -10.23 36.55 -53.95
N ILE A 164 -11.42 36.98 -53.61
CA ILE A 164 -11.85 38.39 -53.73
C ILE A 164 -11.93 39.07 -52.36
N ALA A 165 -12.12 38.31 -51.29
CA ALA A 165 -12.18 38.84 -49.92
C ALA A 165 -11.92 37.73 -48.93
N VAL A 166 -11.69 38.10 -47.68
CA VAL A 166 -11.66 37.20 -46.53
C VAL A 166 -12.73 37.58 -45.56
N LEU A 167 -13.61 36.63 -45.23
CA LEU A 167 -14.57 36.71 -44.15
C LEU A 167 -13.91 36.14 -42.87
N THR A 168 -13.82 36.98 -41.86
CA THR A 168 -13.33 36.56 -40.54
C THR A 168 -14.48 36.57 -39.55
N VAL A 169 -14.74 35.44 -38.93
CA VAL A 169 -15.70 35.31 -37.82
C VAL A 169 -14.88 35.12 -36.53
N ALA A 170 -15.01 36.03 -35.61
CA ALA A 170 -14.32 36.03 -34.33
C ALA A 170 -15.30 35.69 -33.19
N ASN A 171 -15.04 34.63 -32.48
CA ASN A 171 -15.86 34.17 -31.35
C ASN A 171 -15.13 34.37 -30.03
N SER A 172 -15.80 34.89 -29.00
CA SER A 172 -15.31 34.88 -27.65
C SER A 172 -15.29 33.45 -27.09
N LEU A 173 -14.16 33.07 -26.52
CA LEU A 173 -14.02 31.79 -25.82
C LEU A 173 -14.37 31.87 -24.32
N LYS A 174 -14.91 33.01 -23.89
CA LYS A 174 -15.27 33.25 -22.48
C LYS A 174 -16.21 32.18 -21.93
N ASP A 175 -17.31 31.92 -22.60
CA ASP A 175 -18.28 30.90 -22.18
C ASP A 175 -17.61 29.51 -22.11
N MET A 176 -16.75 29.21 -23.09
CA MET A 176 -15.97 27.96 -23.10
C MET A 176 -14.99 27.88 -21.91
N ASP A 177 -14.28 28.96 -21.61
CA ASP A 177 -13.31 29.02 -20.50
C ASP A 177 -14.01 28.91 -19.15
N GLU A 178 -15.19 29.51 -19.01
CA GLU A 178 -16.02 29.41 -17.80
C GLU A 178 -16.54 27.97 -17.63
N GLU A 179 -17.03 27.34 -18.70
CA GLU A 179 -17.49 25.95 -18.68
C GLU A 179 -16.35 24.98 -18.36
N LEU A 180 -15.19 25.12 -19.01
CA LEU A 180 -13.99 24.34 -18.70
C LEU A 180 -13.53 24.53 -17.24
N SER A 181 -13.57 25.76 -16.74
CA SER A 181 -13.23 26.07 -15.35
C SER A 181 -14.18 25.38 -14.38
N LYS A 182 -15.49 25.36 -14.69
CA LYS A 182 -16.50 24.66 -13.89
C LYS A 182 -16.26 23.15 -13.90
N VAL A 183 -16.09 22.56 -15.08
CA VAL A 183 -15.79 21.13 -15.22
C VAL A 183 -14.54 20.75 -14.46
N LYS A 184 -13.46 21.55 -14.55
CA LYS A 184 -12.23 21.36 -13.79
C LYS A 184 -12.47 21.33 -12.28
N LYS A 185 -13.24 22.29 -11.79
CA LYS A 185 -13.59 22.39 -10.36
C LYS A 185 -14.42 21.19 -9.89
N ASP A 186 -15.43 20.82 -10.66
CA ASP A 186 -16.33 19.72 -10.32
C ASP A 186 -15.59 18.37 -10.35
N SER A 187 -14.74 18.15 -11.36
CA SER A 187 -13.85 16.96 -11.45
C SER A 187 -12.85 16.89 -10.28
N LEU A 188 -12.29 18.03 -9.85
CA LEU A 188 -11.40 18.08 -8.69
C LEU A 188 -12.12 17.72 -7.40
N ILE A 189 -13.33 18.27 -7.18
CA ILE A 189 -14.15 17.96 -6.00
C ILE A 189 -14.53 16.49 -5.99
N LEU A 190 -14.96 15.95 -7.12
CA LEU A 190 -15.29 14.54 -7.25
C LEU A 190 -14.09 13.65 -6.97
N ALA A 191 -12.89 13.99 -7.48
CA ALA A 191 -11.66 13.27 -7.22
C ALA A 191 -11.33 13.23 -5.72
N ILE A 192 -11.42 14.37 -5.02
CA ILE A 192 -11.18 14.46 -3.57
C ILE A 192 -12.15 13.57 -2.80
N ILE A 193 -13.43 13.62 -3.13
CA ILE A 193 -14.48 12.79 -2.48
C ILE A 193 -14.20 11.30 -2.72
N THR A 194 -13.87 10.93 -3.96
CA THR A 194 -13.60 9.54 -4.35
C THR A 194 -12.36 9.01 -3.63
N ILE A 195 -11.27 9.77 -3.60
CA ILE A 195 -10.04 9.41 -2.88
C ILE A 195 -10.33 9.25 -1.39
N GLY A 196 -11.03 10.20 -0.78
CA GLY A 196 -11.38 10.18 0.64
C GLY A 196 -12.26 9.00 1.03
N SER A 197 -13.31 8.72 0.25
CA SER A 197 -14.23 7.60 0.50
C SER A 197 -13.52 6.26 0.34
N LEU A 198 -12.77 6.07 -0.74
CA LEU A 198 -12.08 4.81 -1.01
C LEU A 198 -10.95 4.55 0.00
N SER A 199 -10.19 5.59 0.39
CA SER A 199 -9.18 5.50 1.44
C SER A 199 -9.80 5.15 2.80
N SER A 200 -10.97 5.71 3.12
CA SER A 200 -11.70 5.40 4.35
C SER A 200 -12.17 3.94 4.38
N VAL A 201 -12.79 3.47 3.29
CA VAL A 201 -13.24 2.07 3.16
C VAL A 201 -12.07 1.11 3.28
N LEU A 202 -10.97 1.39 2.57
CA LEU A 202 -9.77 0.57 2.61
C LEU A 202 -9.15 0.56 4.02
N GLY A 203 -9.08 1.71 4.67
CA GLY A 203 -8.59 1.82 6.05
C GLY A 203 -9.43 0.99 7.03
N LEU A 204 -10.76 1.08 6.95
CA LEU A 204 -11.67 0.28 7.76
C LEU A 204 -11.52 -1.23 7.49
N PHE A 205 -11.34 -1.60 6.23
CA PHE A 205 -11.08 -2.99 5.83
C PHE A 205 -9.80 -3.52 6.49
N PHE A 206 -8.68 -2.81 6.36
CA PHE A 206 -7.41 -3.21 6.99
C PHE A 206 -7.50 -3.27 8.52
N LEU A 207 -8.21 -2.32 9.14
CA LEU A 207 -8.42 -2.34 10.59
C LEU A 207 -9.19 -3.57 11.04
N ARG A 208 -10.27 -3.91 10.34
CA ARG A 208 -11.18 -4.99 10.73
C ARG A 208 -10.63 -6.38 10.42
N PHE A 209 -10.05 -6.55 9.22
CA PHE A 209 -9.70 -7.87 8.70
C PHE A 209 -8.24 -8.26 8.89
N LEU A 210 -7.33 -7.28 9.10
CA LEU A 210 -5.91 -7.57 9.34
C LEU A 210 -5.47 -7.19 10.74
N ASN A 211 -5.67 -5.93 11.14
CA ASN A 211 -5.05 -5.43 12.36
C ASN A 211 -5.63 -6.06 13.63
N LEU A 212 -6.95 -6.14 13.74
CA LEU A 212 -7.60 -6.73 14.91
C LEU A 212 -7.27 -8.23 15.07
N PRO A 213 -7.32 -9.08 14.02
CA PRO A 213 -6.89 -10.47 14.11
C PRO A 213 -5.42 -10.64 14.51
N ILE A 214 -4.51 -9.93 13.82
CA ILE A 214 -3.07 -9.99 14.12
C ILE A 214 -2.79 -9.58 15.57
N LYS A 215 -3.43 -8.53 16.05
CA LYS A 215 -3.28 -8.10 17.44
C LYS A 215 -3.71 -9.18 18.42
N LYS A 216 -4.86 -9.84 18.20
CA LYS A 216 -5.33 -10.95 19.05
C LYS A 216 -4.35 -12.12 19.06
N LEU A 217 -3.77 -12.47 17.92
CA LEU A 217 -2.75 -13.51 17.84
C LEU A 217 -1.51 -13.13 18.66
N THR A 218 -0.99 -11.92 18.46
CA THR A 218 0.20 -11.42 19.15
C THR A 218 -0.01 -11.31 20.66
N ASP A 219 -1.17 -10.79 21.10
CA ASP A 219 -1.51 -10.67 22.51
C ASP A 219 -1.62 -12.06 23.17
N THR A 220 -2.18 -13.06 22.46
CA THR A 220 -2.23 -14.45 22.96
C THR A 220 -0.83 -15.06 23.03
N MET A 221 0.01 -14.86 22.02
CA MET A 221 1.40 -15.34 22.04
C MET A 221 2.18 -14.76 23.23
N LYS A 222 1.99 -13.48 23.53
CA LYS A 222 2.62 -12.83 24.68
C LYS A 222 2.17 -13.44 26.01
N ARG A 223 0.88 -13.74 26.16
CA ARG A 223 0.37 -14.44 27.35
C ARG A 223 0.99 -15.83 27.50
N VAL A 224 1.16 -16.56 26.39
CA VAL A 224 1.82 -17.87 26.39
C VAL A 224 3.30 -17.73 26.80
N GLU A 225 4.01 -16.71 26.30
CA GLU A 225 5.38 -16.37 26.72
C GLU A 225 5.47 -16.09 28.24
N GLU A 226 4.49 -15.39 28.80
CA GLU A 226 4.36 -15.12 30.22
C GLU A 226 3.95 -16.36 31.04
N GLY A 227 3.73 -17.51 30.39
CA GLY A 227 3.46 -18.81 31.02
C GLY A 227 1.99 -19.24 31.07
N ASP A 228 1.06 -18.46 30.53
CA ASP A 228 -0.36 -18.82 30.45
C ASP A 228 -0.63 -19.76 29.28
N LEU A 229 -0.37 -21.05 29.49
CA LEU A 229 -0.60 -22.13 28.53
C LEU A 229 -2.08 -22.50 28.34
N ASN A 230 -3.01 -21.84 29.05
CA ASN A 230 -4.45 -22.00 28.84
C ASN A 230 -5.03 -20.90 27.94
N ALA A 231 -4.23 -19.92 27.54
CA ALA A 231 -4.63 -18.88 26.63
C ALA A 231 -5.11 -19.48 25.30
N LYS A 232 -6.19 -18.90 24.73
CA LYS A 232 -6.73 -19.30 23.43
C LYS A 232 -6.98 -18.07 22.57
N VAL A 233 -6.70 -18.18 21.29
CA VAL A 233 -7.07 -17.17 20.29
C VAL A 233 -8.54 -17.33 19.97
N GLY A 234 -9.35 -16.35 20.31
CA GLY A 234 -10.80 -16.34 20.05
C GLY A 234 -11.13 -15.77 18.66
N LEU A 235 -10.50 -16.25 17.60
CA LEU A 235 -10.84 -15.92 16.22
C LEU A 235 -11.59 -17.10 15.60
N LYS A 236 -12.81 -16.81 15.11
CA LYS A 236 -13.63 -17.77 14.36
C LYS A 236 -13.71 -17.25 12.92
N GLY A 237 -13.22 -18.01 11.97
CA GLY A 237 -13.27 -17.70 10.54
C GLY A 237 -12.80 -18.89 9.71
N ASN A 238 -13.29 -18.99 8.47
CA ASN A 238 -12.87 -20.01 7.51
C ASN A 238 -11.75 -19.48 6.58
N ASP A 239 -11.20 -18.30 6.91
CA ASP A 239 -10.13 -17.63 6.19
C ASP A 239 -8.74 -18.01 6.74
N GLU A 240 -7.69 -17.46 6.17
CA GLU A 240 -6.31 -17.69 6.55
C GLU A 240 -6.04 -17.29 8.01
N MET A 241 -6.72 -16.26 8.51
CA MET A 241 -6.57 -15.78 9.90
C MET A 241 -7.22 -16.76 10.88
N GLY A 242 -8.38 -17.32 10.54
CA GLY A 242 -9.02 -18.38 11.31
C GLY A 242 -8.17 -19.63 11.39
N ARG A 243 -7.61 -20.08 10.26
CA ARG A 243 -6.69 -21.24 10.20
C ARG A 243 -5.41 -21.01 11.00
N LEU A 244 -4.83 -19.80 10.93
CA LEU A 244 -3.66 -19.44 11.73
C LEU A 244 -3.96 -19.48 13.23
N ALA A 245 -5.12 -18.96 13.64
CA ALA A 245 -5.57 -19.01 15.03
C ALA A 245 -5.77 -20.44 15.53
N GLU A 246 -6.34 -21.32 14.73
CA GLU A 246 -6.52 -22.73 15.06
C GLU A 246 -5.17 -23.44 15.22
N ASN A 247 -4.24 -23.25 14.27
CA ASN A 247 -2.89 -23.82 14.35
C ASN A 247 -2.14 -23.32 15.60
N LEU A 248 -2.27 -22.04 15.95
CA LEU A 248 -1.70 -21.50 17.18
C LEU A 248 -2.31 -22.15 18.42
N ASN A 249 -3.62 -22.32 18.47
CA ASN A 249 -4.29 -23.01 19.57
C ASN A 249 -3.83 -24.46 19.72
N ILE A 250 -3.65 -25.19 18.61
CA ILE A 250 -3.10 -26.56 18.61
C ILE A 250 -1.67 -26.57 19.14
N MET A 251 -0.84 -25.60 18.73
CA MET A 251 0.55 -25.48 19.22
C MET A 251 0.58 -25.21 20.73
N ILE A 252 -0.27 -24.33 21.24
CA ILE A 252 -0.38 -24.04 22.69
C ILE A 252 -0.79 -25.29 23.44
N MET A 253 -1.76 -26.04 22.93
CA MET A 253 -2.22 -27.29 23.54
C MET A 253 -1.07 -28.33 23.62
N LYS A 254 -0.31 -28.52 22.54
CA LYS A 254 0.84 -29.43 22.51
C LYS A 254 1.93 -28.99 23.49
N LEU A 255 2.20 -27.69 23.58
CA LEU A 255 3.18 -27.14 24.53
C LEU A 255 2.74 -27.38 26.00
N ASN A 256 1.45 -27.20 26.29
CA ASN A 256 0.90 -27.49 27.63
C ASN A 256 1.03 -28.97 27.98
N LEU A 257 0.74 -29.88 27.03
CA LEU A 257 0.89 -31.33 27.23
C LEU A 257 2.37 -31.69 27.50
N ALA A 258 3.28 -31.23 26.64
CA ALA A 258 4.72 -31.50 26.80
C ALA A 258 5.27 -30.97 28.14
N LYS A 259 4.80 -29.78 28.60
CA LYS A 259 5.17 -29.23 29.90
C LYS A 259 4.71 -30.16 31.05
N ARG A 260 3.46 -30.63 31.01
CA ARG A 260 2.94 -31.56 32.03
C ARG A 260 3.71 -32.86 32.07
N GLU A 261 4.00 -33.46 30.92
CA GLU A 261 4.80 -34.67 30.83
C GLU A 261 6.21 -34.47 31.43
N ALA A 262 6.85 -33.32 31.11
CA ALA A 262 8.15 -32.98 31.67
C ALA A 262 8.10 -32.79 33.21
N GLU A 263 7.04 -32.14 33.72
CA GLU A 263 6.83 -31.96 35.17
C GLU A 263 6.62 -33.31 35.89
N GLU A 264 5.83 -34.23 35.32
CA GLU A 264 5.61 -35.58 35.86
C GLU A 264 6.89 -36.38 35.85
N TYR A 265 7.64 -36.36 34.75
CA TYR A 265 8.94 -37.03 34.65
C TYR A 265 9.95 -36.47 35.67
N HIS A 266 10.00 -35.14 35.80
CA HIS A 266 10.89 -34.53 36.83
C HIS A 266 10.51 -34.96 38.25
N LYS A 267 9.23 -34.99 38.56
CA LYS A 267 8.72 -35.45 39.88
C LYS A 267 9.13 -36.89 40.15
N GLU A 268 9.01 -37.77 39.16
CA GLU A 268 9.42 -39.17 39.27
C GLU A 268 10.94 -39.29 39.52
N LEU A 269 11.76 -38.54 38.78
CA LEU A 269 13.23 -38.48 38.99
C LEU A 269 13.57 -38.03 40.42
N VAL A 270 12.92 -36.94 40.89
CA VAL A 270 13.14 -36.47 42.28
C VAL A 270 12.77 -37.51 43.31
N GLN A 271 11.65 -38.24 43.11
CA GLN A 271 11.23 -39.32 44.01
C GLN A 271 12.26 -40.47 44.03
N ARG A 272 12.74 -40.86 42.85
CA ARG A 272 13.81 -41.90 42.73
C ARG A 272 15.09 -41.45 43.43
N ALA A 273 15.52 -40.22 43.21
CA ALA A 273 16.70 -39.65 43.86
C ALA A 273 16.58 -39.65 45.39
N ASN A 274 15.41 -39.20 45.90
CA ASN A 274 15.15 -39.19 47.35
C ASN A 274 15.13 -40.60 47.94
N ARG A 275 14.54 -41.61 47.27
CA ARG A 275 14.58 -43.03 47.70
C ARG A 275 16.03 -43.53 47.76
N MET A 276 16.85 -43.25 46.73
CA MET A 276 18.27 -43.63 46.73
C MET A 276 19.07 -42.97 47.84
N ALA A 277 18.81 -41.66 48.09
CA ALA A 277 19.45 -40.97 49.21
C ALA A 277 19.11 -41.60 50.57
N SER A 278 17.80 -41.92 50.80
CA SER A 278 17.38 -42.59 52.04
C SER A 278 17.98 -44.00 52.20
N ILE A 279 18.06 -44.77 51.10
CA ILE A 279 18.72 -46.09 51.12
C ILE A 279 20.20 -45.93 51.41
N GLY A 280 20.87 -44.90 50.86
CA GLY A 280 22.27 -44.62 51.13
C GLY A 280 22.55 -44.27 52.59
N GLU A 281 21.70 -43.50 53.22
CA GLU A 281 21.81 -43.10 54.63
C GLU A 281 21.60 -44.34 55.55
N LEU A 282 20.52 -45.11 55.29
CA LEU A 282 20.27 -46.35 56.04
C LEU A 282 21.39 -47.37 55.86
N ALA A 283 21.85 -47.57 54.61
CA ALA A 283 22.93 -48.49 54.34
C ALA A 283 24.24 -48.13 55.08
N SER A 284 24.53 -46.83 55.21
CA SER A 284 25.67 -46.34 55.97
C SER A 284 25.57 -46.67 57.46
N GLY A 285 24.37 -46.44 58.05
CA GLY A 285 24.15 -46.78 59.46
C GLY A 285 24.28 -48.30 59.70
N ILE A 286 23.59 -49.11 58.89
CA ILE A 286 23.60 -50.58 58.98
C ILE A 286 25.04 -51.12 58.75
N ALA A 287 25.80 -50.57 57.81
CA ALA A 287 27.18 -50.99 57.58
C ALA A 287 28.12 -50.75 58.78
N HIS A 288 27.90 -49.64 59.48
CA HIS A 288 28.65 -49.39 60.72
C HIS A 288 28.20 -50.37 61.83
N GLU A 289 26.94 -50.66 61.99
CA GLU A 289 26.41 -51.60 62.98
C GLU A 289 26.79 -53.07 62.68
N ILE A 290 26.93 -53.43 61.41
CA ILE A 290 27.41 -54.78 61.01
C ILE A 290 28.93 -54.87 61.15
N ARG A 291 29.73 -53.86 60.83
CA ARG A 291 31.14 -53.85 60.92
C ARG A 291 31.62 -54.06 62.36
N ASN A 292 30.98 -53.42 63.34
CA ASN A 292 31.28 -53.53 64.76
C ASN A 292 31.30 -54.98 65.29
N PRO A 293 30.25 -55.80 65.16
CA PRO A 293 30.27 -57.18 65.58
C PRO A 293 31.25 -58.07 64.76
N LEU A 294 31.35 -57.80 63.39
CA LEU A 294 32.32 -58.53 62.57
C LEU A 294 33.77 -58.31 63.05
N THR A 295 34.14 -57.07 63.40
CA THR A 295 35.49 -56.80 63.97
C THR A 295 35.71 -57.50 65.32
N GLY A 296 34.66 -57.57 66.15
CA GLY A 296 34.72 -58.33 67.41
C GLY A 296 34.91 -59.84 67.20
N ILE A 297 34.12 -60.43 66.23
CA ILE A 297 34.25 -61.84 65.88
C ILE A 297 35.65 -62.13 65.26
N GLN A 298 36.10 -61.22 64.35
CA GLN A 298 37.40 -61.37 63.74
C GLN A 298 38.55 -61.36 64.77
N GLY A 299 38.53 -60.47 65.76
CA GLY A 299 39.46 -60.43 66.86
C GLY A 299 39.44 -61.68 67.73
N ALA A 300 38.24 -62.20 68.03
CA ALA A 300 38.10 -63.45 68.82
C ALA A 300 38.61 -64.69 68.06
N ILE A 301 38.31 -64.77 66.76
CA ILE A 301 38.85 -65.87 65.90
C ILE A 301 40.33 -65.79 65.71
N GLN A 302 40.90 -64.58 65.63
CA GLN A 302 42.34 -64.36 65.53
C GLN A 302 43.04 -64.85 66.79
N ILE A 303 42.55 -64.50 67.97
CA ILE A 303 43.11 -64.96 69.26
C ILE A 303 43.03 -66.51 69.33
N LEU A 304 41.87 -67.12 68.98
CA LEU A 304 41.74 -68.56 68.94
C LEU A 304 42.71 -69.24 67.97
N ALA A 305 42.91 -68.60 66.79
CA ALA A 305 43.88 -69.15 65.82
C ALA A 305 45.33 -69.11 66.28
N GLU A 306 45.73 -68.17 67.15
CA GLU A 306 47.07 -68.08 67.75
C GLU A 306 47.36 -69.20 68.75
N ASP A 307 46.31 -69.70 69.44
CA ASP A 307 46.40 -70.79 70.42
C ASP A 307 46.50 -72.19 69.78
N PHE A 308 46.25 -72.36 68.47
CA PHE A 308 46.41 -73.64 67.80
C PHE A 308 47.69 -73.81 67.03
N PRO A 309 48.40 -74.97 67.19
CA PRO A 309 49.54 -75.33 66.38
C PRO A 309 49.23 -75.30 64.86
N LYS A 310 50.28 -75.08 64.02
CA LYS A 310 50.08 -74.95 62.56
C LYS A 310 49.53 -76.21 61.87
N GLU A 311 49.64 -77.35 62.54
CA GLU A 311 49.27 -78.69 62.06
C GLU A 311 47.91 -79.18 62.63
N ASP A 312 47.22 -78.32 63.42
CA ASP A 312 45.92 -78.64 64.04
C ASP A 312 44.73 -78.37 63.05
N ASP A 313 43.92 -79.40 62.82
CA ASP A 313 42.71 -79.27 61.92
C ASP A 313 41.80 -78.12 62.29
N ARG A 314 41.75 -77.69 63.55
CA ARG A 314 40.95 -76.55 64.03
C ARG A 314 41.46 -75.24 63.47
N ARG A 315 42.72 -75.14 63.08
CA ARG A 315 43.27 -73.96 62.42
C ARG A 315 42.65 -73.75 61.01
N GLN A 316 42.42 -74.84 60.27
CA GLN A 316 41.70 -74.75 58.98
C GLN A 316 40.30 -74.19 59.14
N VAL A 317 39.61 -74.56 60.23
CA VAL A 317 38.24 -74.01 60.50
C VAL A 317 38.30 -72.52 60.83
N THR A 318 39.30 -72.05 61.64
CA THR A 318 39.47 -70.63 61.96
C THR A 318 39.84 -69.83 60.72
N ASP A 319 40.72 -70.35 59.84
CA ASP A 319 41.04 -69.69 58.55
C ASP A 319 39.82 -69.61 57.63
N GLU A 320 39.00 -70.63 57.61
CA GLU A 320 37.73 -70.60 56.78
C GLU A 320 36.76 -69.59 57.34
N ILE A 321 36.60 -69.52 58.68
CA ILE A 321 35.76 -68.49 59.29
C ILE A 321 36.24 -67.06 58.98
N GLN A 322 37.55 -66.81 59.05
CA GLN A 322 38.18 -65.55 58.69
C GLN A 322 37.86 -65.20 57.23
N LYS A 323 37.99 -66.11 56.29
CA LYS A 323 37.58 -65.91 54.89
C LYS A 323 36.15 -65.49 54.75
N GLN A 324 35.25 -66.12 55.48
CA GLN A 324 33.82 -65.78 55.43
C GLN A 324 33.54 -64.37 56.03
N ILE A 325 34.29 -63.95 57.08
CA ILE A 325 34.18 -62.62 57.64
C ILE A 325 34.65 -61.59 56.62
N TYR A 326 35.76 -61.76 55.92
CA TYR A 326 36.24 -60.90 54.87
C TYR A 326 35.25 -60.81 53.73
N LYS A 327 34.59 -61.91 53.36
CA LYS A 327 33.53 -61.90 52.32
C LYS A 327 32.31 -61.07 52.74
N LEU A 328 31.90 -61.12 54.00
CA LEU A 328 30.85 -60.30 54.56
C LEU A 328 31.23 -58.82 54.57
N GLU A 329 32.39 -58.47 54.99
CA GLU A 329 32.90 -57.08 54.95
C GLU A 329 32.93 -56.51 53.55
N ARG A 330 33.35 -57.32 52.58
CA ARG A 330 33.30 -56.94 51.17
C ARG A 330 31.87 -56.67 50.67
N LEU A 331 30.92 -57.55 50.99
CA LEU A 331 29.50 -57.39 50.63
C LEU A 331 28.91 -56.13 51.25
N VAL A 332 29.23 -55.81 52.49
CA VAL A 332 28.78 -54.58 53.16
C VAL A 332 29.41 -53.34 52.48
N LYS A 333 30.65 -53.40 52.08
CA LYS A 333 31.36 -52.34 51.35
C LYS A 333 30.75 -52.12 49.97
N ASP A 334 30.41 -53.21 49.25
CA ASP A 334 29.82 -53.17 47.93
C ASP A 334 28.40 -52.59 48.01
N LEU A 335 27.61 -52.95 49.06
CA LEU A 335 26.30 -52.36 49.33
C LEU A 335 26.36 -50.86 49.55
N LEU A 336 27.33 -50.38 50.34
CA LEU A 336 27.57 -48.96 50.56
C LEU A 336 27.96 -48.24 49.31
N HIS A 337 28.78 -48.85 48.45
CA HIS A 337 29.18 -48.25 47.18
C HIS A 337 28.03 -48.12 46.21
N TYR A 338 27.10 -49.08 46.18
CA TYR A 338 25.89 -49.03 45.40
C TYR A 338 24.89 -47.98 45.90
N ALA A 339 24.78 -47.81 47.21
CA ALA A 339 23.83 -46.85 47.85
C ALA A 339 24.34 -45.44 47.92
N LYS A 340 25.67 -45.16 47.81
CA LYS A 340 26.25 -43.83 47.86
C LYS A 340 26.67 -43.38 46.46
N PRO A 341 26.03 -42.38 45.88
CA PRO A 341 26.45 -41.85 44.60
C PRO A 341 27.89 -41.36 44.69
N VAL A 342 28.76 -41.88 43.84
CA VAL A 342 30.12 -41.38 43.66
C VAL A 342 30.06 -40.02 43.04
N PRO A 343 30.65 -38.97 43.64
CA PRO A 343 30.73 -37.67 42.97
C PRO A 343 31.50 -37.85 41.67
N THR A 344 30.83 -37.60 40.55
CA THR A 344 31.47 -37.62 39.24
C THR A 344 32.44 -36.43 39.15
N ASN A 345 33.73 -36.69 39.13
CA ASN A 345 34.75 -35.72 38.74
C ASN A 345 34.73 -35.59 37.23
N TYR A 346 34.14 -34.50 36.73
CA TYR A 346 34.23 -34.15 35.33
C TYR A 346 35.66 -33.58 35.07
N LEU A 347 36.48 -34.32 34.37
CA LEU A 347 37.70 -33.85 33.78
C LEU A 347 37.38 -33.35 32.37
N SER A 348 37.82 -32.14 32.07
CA SER A 348 37.75 -31.65 30.68
C SER A 348 38.69 -32.47 29.82
N THR A 349 38.17 -33.34 28.99
CA THR A 349 38.91 -34.13 28.02
C THR A 349 38.67 -33.53 26.64
N ASP A 350 39.73 -33.29 25.90
CA ASP A 350 39.64 -32.89 24.50
C ASP A 350 39.14 -34.10 23.71
N VAL A 351 38.00 -33.94 23.03
CA VAL A 351 37.31 -35.02 22.28
C VAL A 351 38.02 -35.32 20.94
N ASN A 352 39.08 -34.59 20.62
CA ASN A 352 39.84 -34.71 19.36
C ASN A 352 41.22 -35.39 19.49
N GLU A 353 41.52 -36.01 20.66
CA GLU A 353 42.64 -36.95 20.77
C GLU A 353 42.22 -38.41 20.70
#